data_67d7778270ef5f37a3e9d74a4b1f66c2
#
_entry.id   67d7778270ef5f37a3e9d74a4b1f66c2
#
_cell.length_a   1.000
_cell.length_b   1.000
_cell.length_c   1.000
_cell.angle_alpha   90.00
_cell.angle_beta   90.00
_cell.angle_gamma   90.00
#
_symmetry.space_group_name_H-M   'P 1'
#
loop_
_entity.id
_entity.type
_entity.pdbx_description
1 polymer ?
#
loop_
_entity_poly.entity_id
_entity_poly.type
_entity_poly.pdbx_seq_one_letter_code
_entity_poly.pdbx_strand_id
1 'polypeptide(L)'
;MKDVLKARGAYQAGVAEEGGYAAKLESNQAGFEVMVEAFDRAGLEPGRDAAISLDVAASHFWGGTRYELAAEREELTAEELASRLEAWAAKSPLLSIEDGMAEEDWGGWKILTERLGKRCQLVGDDLFATKPARLQKGIASRVANAVLVKMNQIGTLTETLEVVSLAKRHGYRTIISARSGETEDDSIADLAVATGAGQIKVGAVTCSERMAKYNRLLRIEAELGPRALYCGAEVFANFLSFR
;
A
#
# COMPACT_ATOMS: atom_id res chain seq x y z
N MET A 1 11.08 -1.52 15.51
CA MET A 1 10.71 -0.14 15.15
C MET A 1 10.86 0.85 16.31
N LYS A 2 10.13 0.74 17.41
CA LYS A 2 10.19 1.69 18.56
C LYS A 2 11.62 1.98 19.04
N ASP A 3 12.41 0.94 19.21
CA ASP A 3 13.79 1.08 19.73
C ASP A 3 14.75 1.70 18.70
N VAL A 4 14.50 1.47 17.41
CA VAL A 4 15.21 2.15 16.31
C VAL A 4 14.95 3.65 16.35
N LEU A 5 13.67 4.04 16.42
CA LEU A 5 13.29 5.46 16.50
C LEU A 5 13.84 6.15 17.74
N LYS A 6 13.83 5.48 18.90
CA LYS A 6 14.43 6.01 20.14
C LYS A 6 15.93 6.22 20.00
N ALA A 7 16.64 5.24 19.44
CA ALA A 7 18.09 5.32 19.24
C ALA A 7 18.49 6.47 18.28
N ARG A 8 17.63 6.78 17.32
CA ARG A 8 17.82 7.90 16.37
C ARG A 8 17.26 9.24 16.86
N GLY A 9 16.71 9.31 18.08
CA GLY A 9 16.07 10.53 18.61
C GLY A 9 14.81 10.97 17.86
N ALA A 10 14.26 10.11 17.00
CA ALA A 10 13.11 10.39 16.15
C ALA A 10 11.77 9.87 16.74
N TYR A 11 11.80 9.22 17.90
CA TYR A 11 10.61 8.69 18.54
C TYR A 11 9.75 9.80 19.11
N GLN A 12 8.50 9.87 18.66
CA GLN A 12 7.46 10.67 19.28
C GLN A 12 6.54 9.75 20.09
N ALA A 13 6.14 10.21 21.27
CA ALA A 13 5.17 9.48 22.09
C ALA A 13 3.81 9.57 21.42
N GLY A 14 3.28 8.43 21.01
CA GLY A 14 1.99 8.31 20.35
C GLY A 14 2.00 7.24 19.26
N VAL A 15 0.82 6.78 18.96
CA VAL A 15 0.55 5.78 17.93
C VAL A 15 -0.48 6.38 17.01
N ALA A 16 -0.26 6.31 15.70
CA ALA A 16 -1.25 6.71 14.70
C ALA A 16 -2.48 5.78 14.75
N GLU A 17 -3.57 6.20 14.14
CA GLU A 17 -4.84 5.44 14.16
C GLU A 17 -4.69 4.01 13.64
N GLU A 18 -3.80 3.78 12.67
CA GLU A 18 -3.49 2.44 12.16
C GLU A 18 -2.53 1.64 13.07
N GLY A 19 -2.13 2.18 14.21
CA GLY A 19 -1.22 1.54 15.15
C GLY A 19 0.27 1.73 14.83
N GLY A 20 0.61 2.53 13.83
CA GLY A 20 1.97 2.88 13.45
C GLY A 20 2.58 3.98 14.33
N TYR A 21 3.85 4.29 14.12
CA TYR A 21 4.56 5.37 14.82
C TYR A 21 4.58 6.64 13.99
N ALA A 22 4.16 7.76 14.57
CA ALA A 22 4.44 9.08 14.05
C ALA A 22 5.89 9.44 14.41
N ALA A 23 6.78 9.49 13.43
CA ALA A 23 8.18 9.78 13.61
C ALA A 23 8.54 11.12 12.97
N LYS A 24 9.32 11.96 13.66
CA LYS A 24 9.90 13.16 13.06
C LYS A 24 11.22 12.79 12.42
N LEU A 25 11.21 12.57 11.12
CA LEU A 25 12.39 12.23 10.33
C LEU A 25 12.90 13.46 9.58
N GLU A 26 14.21 13.47 9.29
CA GLU A 26 14.88 14.59 8.62
C GLU A 26 14.60 14.60 7.10
N SER A 27 14.24 13.47 6.54
CA SER A 27 13.93 13.30 5.12
C SER A 27 13.04 12.08 4.88
N ASN A 28 12.43 12.02 3.70
CA ASN A 28 11.69 10.82 3.26
C ASN A 28 12.61 9.59 3.15
N GLN A 29 13.87 9.77 2.74
CA GLN A 29 14.85 8.68 2.67
C GLN A 29 15.11 8.04 4.04
N ALA A 30 15.12 8.83 5.11
CA ALA A 30 15.34 8.32 6.48
C ALA A 30 14.25 7.31 6.89
N GLY A 31 13.04 7.41 6.33
CA GLY A 31 11.96 6.44 6.55
C GLY A 31 12.33 5.03 6.11
N PHE A 32 12.92 4.90 4.92
CA PHE A 32 13.38 3.60 4.41
C PHE A 32 14.49 3.01 5.27
N GLU A 33 15.44 3.83 5.70
CA GLU A 33 16.56 3.41 6.55
C GLU A 33 16.07 2.90 7.92
N VAL A 34 15.11 3.59 8.52
CA VAL A 34 14.48 3.18 9.78
C VAL A 34 13.75 1.83 9.60
N MET A 35 13.06 1.63 8.49
CA MET A 35 12.35 0.37 8.21
C MET A 35 13.32 -0.78 8.02
N VAL A 36 14.38 -0.60 7.23
CA VAL A 36 15.41 -1.64 7.01
C VAL A 36 16.10 -2.01 8.31
N GLU A 37 16.54 -1.00 9.11
CA GLU A 37 17.13 -1.26 10.43
C GLU A 37 16.16 -2.00 11.36
N ALA A 38 14.86 -1.72 11.26
CA ALA A 38 13.87 -2.43 12.07
C ALA A 38 13.69 -3.89 11.64
N PHE A 39 13.79 -4.21 10.34
CA PHE A 39 13.81 -5.58 9.85
C PHE A 39 15.03 -6.33 10.38
N ASP A 40 16.22 -5.74 10.25
CA ASP A 40 17.47 -6.34 10.75
C ASP A 40 17.42 -6.63 12.25
N ARG A 41 16.93 -5.67 13.06
CA ARG A 41 16.76 -5.89 14.51
C ARG A 41 15.70 -6.93 14.87
N ALA A 42 14.74 -7.16 13.99
CA ALA A 42 13.74 -8.22 14.15
C ALA A 42 14.24 -9.59 13.65
N GLY A 43 15.45 -9.67 13.08
CA GLY A 43 15.98 -10.89 12.48
C GLY A 43 15.30 -11.26 11.16
N LEU A 44 14.69 -10.28 10.47
CA LEU A 44 14.02 -10.46 9.19
C LEU A 44 14.96 -10.04 8.06
N GLU A 45 15.02 -10.83 7.00
CA GLU A 45 15.79 -10.49 5.80
C GLU A 45 14.95 -9.56 4.89
N PRO A 46 15.38 -8.30 4.68
CA PRO A 46 14.65 -7.36 3.84
C PRO A 46 14.51 -7.85 2.40
N GLY A 47 13.30 -7.82 1.86
CA GLY A 47 12.98 -8.29 0.51
C GLY A 47 12.65 -9.79 0.41
N ARG A 48 12.98 -10.59 1.43
CA ARG A 48 12.62 -12.01 1.50
C ARG A 48 11.53 -12.27 2.54
N ASP A 49 11.78 -11.89 3.78
CA ASP A 49 10.85 -12.15 4.90
C ASP A 49 9.85 -11.01 5.08
N ALA A 50 10.27 -9.81 4.74
CA ALA A 50 9.45 -8.61 4.77
C ALA A 50 9.89 -7.61 3.69
N ALA A 51 8.98 -6.79 3.21
CA ALA A 51 9.24 -5.72 2.25
C ALA A 51 8.52 -4.44 2.64
N ILE A 52 8.93 -3.33 2.05
CA ILE A 52 8.31 -2.03 2.27
C ILE A 52 7.16 -1.85 1.27
N SER A 53 6.00 -1.45 1.78
CA SER A 53 4.92 -0.86 1.02
C SER A 53 4.84 0.62 1.38
N LEU A 54 5.07 1.48 0.42
CA LEU A 54 5.07 2.93 0.57
C LEU A 54 3.70 3.48 0.14
N ASP A 55 3.05 4.24 0.98
CA ASP A 55 1.96 5.14 0.60
C ASP A 55 2.53 6.56 0.49
N VAL A 56 2.58 7.08 -0.73
CA VAL A 56 3.11 8.43 -1.01
C VAL A 56 2.07 9.49 -0.69
N ALA A 57 0.80 9.15 -0.87
CA ALA A 57 -0.34 10.05 -0.72
C ALA A 57 -0.13 11.38 -1.47
N ALA A 58 0.32 11.29 -2.72
CA ALA A 58 0.88 12.42 -3.48
C ALA A 58 -0.12 13.57 -3.72
N SER A 59 -1.43 13.31 -3.67
CA SER A 59 -2.46 14.35 -3.76
C SER A 59 -2.34 15.40 -2.67
N HIS A 60 -1.79 15.05 -1.48
CA HIS A 60 -1.68 15.95 -0.33
C HIS A 60 -0.63 17.05 -0.50
N PHE A 61 0.32 16.88 -1.42
CA PHE A 61 1.38 17.85 -1.68
C PHE A 61 1.51 18.20 -3.16
N TRP A 62 0.42 18.00 -3.93
CA TRP A 62 0.35 18.37 -5.33
C TRP A 62 -0.28 19.74 -5.51
N GLY A 63 0.49 20.70 -6.04
CA GLY A 63 0.05 22.07 -6.32
C GLY A 63 -0.67 22.26 -7.67
N GLY A 64 -1.12 21.17 -8.32
CA GLY A 64 -1.76 21.21 -9.64
C GLY A 64 -0.81 20.99 -10.83
N THR A 65 0.46 21.32 -10.66
CA THR A 65 1.51 21.14 -11.69
C THR A 65 2.81 20.60 -11.14
N ARG A 66 3.08 20.78 -9.85
CA ARG A 66 4.29 20.35 -9.15
C ARG A 66 3.94 19.70 -7.81
N TYR A 67 4.85 18.88 -7.34
CA TYR A 67 4.82 18.18 -6.07
C TYR A 67 5.78 18.86 -5.08
N GLU A 68 5.25 19.36 -3.97
CA GLU A 68 5.99 20.11 -2.95
C GLU A 68 6.47 19.19 -1.82
N LEU A 69 7.72 18.77 -1.84
CA LEU A 69 8.33 17.95 -0.78
C LEU A 69 8.87 18.85 0.33
N ALA A 70 8.04 19.09 1.35
CA ALA A 70 8.35 20.04 2.42
C ALA A 70 9.60 19.67 3.24
N ALA A 71 9.85 18.38 3.47
CA ALA A 71 11.01 17.92 4.23
C ALA A 71 12.34 18.23 3.51
N GLU A 72 12.38 18.05 2.20
CA GLU A 72 13.52 18.30 1.34
C GLU A 72 13.57 19.76 0.85
N ARG A 73 12.49 20.51 1.00
CA ARG A 73 12.30 21.87 0.46
C ARG A 73 12.46 21.92 -1.06
N GLU A 74 11.90 20.94 -1.73
CA GLU A 74 11.98 20.78 -3.18
C GLU A 74 10.58 20.80 -3.81
N GLU A 75 10.51 21.30 -5.04
CA GLU A 75 9.35 21.20 -5.91
C GLU A 75 9.71 20.35 -7.13
N LEU A 76 8.98 19.26 -7.35
CA LEU A 76 9.24 18.28 -8.39
C LEU A 76 8.15 18.28 -9.45
N THR A 77 8.54 18.10 -10.71
CA THR A 77 7.62 17.66 -11.78
C THR A 77 7.22 16.20 -11.56
N ALA A 78 6.24 15.71 -12.32
CA ALA A 78 5.86 14.30 -12.29
C ALA A 78 7.02 13.37 -12.69
N GLU A 79 7.83 13.77 -13.68
CA GLU A 79 9.02 13.02 -14.12
C GLU A 79 10.09 12.96 -13.03
N GLU A 80 10.32 14.05 -12.31
CA GLU A 80 11.29 14.13 -11.24
C GLU A 80 10.83 13.30 -10.02
N LEU A 81 9.54 13.35 -9.67
CA LEU A 81 8.99 12.50 -8.60
C LEU A 81 9.05 11.01 -8.99
N ALA A 82 8.69 10.65 -10.22
CA ALA A 82 8.83 9.27 -10.69
C ALA A 82 10.28 8.79 -10.64
N SER A 83 11.24 9.64 -11.01
CA SER A 83 12.68 9.33 -10.91
C SER A 83 13.13 9.15 -9.46
N ARG A 84 12.60 9.93 -8.53
CA ARG A 84 12.86 9.80 -7.10
C ARG A 84 12.34 8.47 -6.56
N LEU A 85 11.10 8.12 -6.88
CA LEU A 85 10.49 6.84 -6.50
C LEU A 85 11.25 5.64 -7.08
N GLU A 86 11.71 5.76 -8.32
CA GLU A 86 12.55 4.75 -8.97
C GLU A 86 13.89 4.58 -8.26
N ALA A 87 14.53 5.68 -7.86
CA ALA A 87 15.78 5.64 -7.11
C ALA A 87 15.60 4.98 -5.74
N TRP A 88 14.49 5.24 -5.04
CA TRP A 88 14.17 4.57 -3.78
C TRP A 88 13.89 3.08 -3.97
N ALA A 89 13.12 2.71 -5.00
CA ALA A 89 12.87 1.30 -5.32
C ALA A 89 14.15 0.53 -5.70
N ALA A 90 15.16 1.21 -6.24
CA ALA A 90 16.44 0.60 -6.58
C ALA A 90 17.34 0.34 -5.35
N LYS A 91 17.16 1.10 -4.27
CA LYS A 91 18.03 1.08 -3.09
C LYS A 91 17.39 0.42 -1.86
N SER A 92 16.09 0.19 -1.88
CA SER A 92 15.32 -0.30 -0.73
C SER A 92 14.50 -1.52 -1.14
N PRO A 93 14.09 -2.38 -0.21
CA PRO A 93 13.21 -3.52 -0.47
C PRO A 93 11.76 -3.04 -0.68
N LEU A 94 11.57 -2.08 -1.59
CA LEU A 94 10.30 -1.45 -1.91
C LEU A 94 9.54 -2.29 -2.93
N LEU A 95 8.43 -2.89 -2.49
CA LEU A 95 7.62 -3.79 -3.29
C LEU A 95 6.38 -3.13 -3.88
N SER A 96 5.79 -2.21 -3.12
CA SER A 96 4.50 -1.59 -3.46
C SER A 96 4.56 -0.08 -3.23
N ILE A 97 3.97 0.68 -4.15
CA ILE A 97 3.83 2.14 -4.08
C ILE A 97 2.35 2.45 -4.25
N GLU A 98 1.74 3.01 -3.21
CA GLU A 98 0.36 3.48 -3.20
C GLU A 98 0.36 4.99 -3.45
N ASP A 99 -0.56 5.45 -4.30
CA ASP A 99 -0.78 6.84 -4.68
C ASP A 99 0.52 7.63 -4.93
N GLY A 100 1.38 7.04 -5.76
CA GLY A 100 2.69 7.62 -6.10
C GLY A 100 2.62 8.90 -6.93
N MET A 101 1.45 9.23 -7.47
CA MET A 101 1.10 10.49 -8.12
C MET A 101 -0.27 10.94 -7.64
N ALA A 102 -0.57 12.23 -7.79
CA ALA A 102 -1.87 12.77 -7.43
C ALA A 102 -3.02 12.12 -8.22
N GLU A 103 -4.20 12.05 -7.63
CA GLU A 103 -5.38 11.35 -8.15
C GLU A 103 -5.90 11.89 -9.50
N GLU A 104 -5.58 13.14 -9.82
CA GLU A 104 -5.93 13.76 -11.10
C GLU A 104 -4.73 13.91 -12.06
N ASP A 105 -3.52 13.61 -11.62
CA ASP A 105 -2.33 13.61 -12.49
C ASP A 105 -2.19 12.31 -13.30
N TRP A 106 -3.13 12.07 -14.22
CA TRP A 106 -3.14 10.88 -15.08
C TRP A 106 -1.90 10.78 -15.98
N GLY A 107 -1.27 11.92 -16.31
CA GLY A 107 -0.01 11.98 -17.05
C GLY A 107 1.16 11.47 -16.22
N GLY A 108 1.29 11.95 -15.00
CA GLY A 108 2.28 11.48 -14.03
C GLY A 108 2.11 10.00 -13.71
N TRP A 109 0.88 9.52 -13.52
CA TRP A 109 0.60 8.09 -13.33
C TRP A 109 1.07 7.23 -14.50
N LYS A 110 0.92 7.71 -15.73
CA LYS A 110 1.41 7.00 -16.91
C LYS A 110 2.94 6.88 -16.89
N ILE A 111 3.63 7.99 -16.62
CA ILE A 111 5.10 8.02 -16.49
C ILE A 111 5.56 7.04 -15.40
N LEU A 112 4.95 7.11 -14.22
CA LEU A 112 5.27 6.21 -13.09
C LEU A 112 5.08 4.74 -13.47
N THR A 113 3.96 4.43 -14.15
CA THR A 113 3.63 3.06 -14.54
C THR A 113 4.61 2.52 -15.59
N GLU A 114 5.01 3.32 -16.57
CA GLU A 114 6.00 2.94 -17.57
C GLU A 114 7.36 2.64 -16.94
N ARG A 115 7.78 3.41 -15.91
CA ARG A 115 9.06 3.23 -15.21
C ARG A 115 9.07 2.07 -14.23
N LEU A 116 8.04 1.95 -13.39
CA LEU A 116 8.05 1.08 -12.23
C LEU A 116 7.04 -0.07 -12.26
N GLY A 117 6.07 -0.06 -13.18
CA GLY A 117 4.98 -1.04 -13.17
C GLY A 117 5.39 -2.50 -13.37
N LYS A 118 6.62 -2.76 -13.86
CA LYS A 118 7.21 -4.11 -13.96
C LYS A 118 8.05 -4.50 -12.74
N ARG A 119 8.38 -3.55 -11.88
CA ARG A 119 9.24 -3.77 -10.70
C ARG A 119 8.47 -3.73 -9.40
N CYS A 120 7.45 -2.89 -9.33
CA CYS A 120 6.66 -2.64 -8.13
C CYS A 120 5.18 -2.80 -8.41
N GLN A 121 4.43 -3.17 -7.39
CA GLN A 121 3.00 -3.00 -7.37
C GLN A 121 2.70 -1.50 -7.26
N LEU A 122 1.93 -0.96 -8.20
CA LEU A 122 1.49 0.44 -8.20
C LEU A 122 0.00 0.46 -7.89
N VAL A 123 -0.34 0.94 -6.70
CA VAL A 123 -1.69 0.87 -6.13
C VAL A 123 -2.37 2.22 -6.27
N GLY A 124 -3.55 2.24 -6.88
CA GLY A 124 -4.43 3.40 -6.81
C GLY A 124 -5.41 3.26 -5.64
N ASP A 125 -5.30 4.14 -4.64
CA ASP A 125 -6.28 4.37 -3.58
C ASP A 125 -7.17 5.56 -3.99
N ASP A 126 -6.74 6.79 -3.79
CA ASP A 126 -7.48 7.99 -4.18
C ASP A 126 -7.66 8.08 -5.71
N LEU A 127 -6.67 7.60 -6.47
CA LEU A 127 -6.76 7.50 -7.92
C LEU A 127 -8.05 6.80 -8.37
N PHE A 128 -8.41 5.70 -7.73
CA PHE A 128 -9.57 4.89 -8.11
C PHE A 128 -10.77 5.07 -7.18
N ALA A 129 -10.56 5.44 -5.92
CA ALA A 129 -11.59 5.66 -4.90
C ALA A 129 -12.62 4.52 -4.83
N THR A 130 -12.18 3.27 -5.09
CA THR A 130 -13.02 2.07 -5.22
C THR A 130 -14.17 2.24 -6.24
N LYS A 131 -14.05 3.13 -7.23
CA LYS A 131 -15.10 3.40 -8.22
C LYS A 131 -14.85 2.67 -9.54
N PRO A 132 -15.82 1.88 -10.05
CA PRO A 132 -15.68 1.15 -11.32
C PRO A 132 -15.29 2.06 -12.49
N ALA A 133 -15.89 3.24 -12.60
CA ALA A 133 -15.61 4.19 -13.69
C ALA A 133 -14.16 4.71 -13.67
N ARG A 134 -13.62 5.03 -12.48
CA ARG A 134 -12.23 5.47 -12.35
C ARG A 134 -11.25 4.33 -12.65
N LEU A 135 -11.52 3.11 -12.16
CA LEU A 135 -10.72 1.94 -12.49
C LEU A 135 -10.74 1.66 -13.99
N GLN A 136 -11.90 1.75 -14.65
CA GLN A 136 -12.01 1.57 -16.09
C GLN A 136 -11.20 2.59 -16.88
N LYS A 137 -11.19 3.87 -16.44
CA LYS A 137 -10.31 4.91 -16.99
C LYS A 137 -8.84 4.53 -16.83
N GLY A 138 -8.43 4.03 -15.65
CA GLY A 138 -7.06 3.59 -15.38
C GLY A 138 -6.64 2.43 -16.29
N ILE A 139 -7.50 1.45 -16.45
CA ILE A 139 -7.29 0.31 -17.36
C ILE A 139 -7.10 0.80 -18.81
N ALA A 140 -8.00 1.66 -19.29
CA ALA A 140 -7.92 2.22 -20.63
C ALA A 140 -6.64 3.05 -20.85
N SER A 141 -6.20 3.78 -19.84
CA SER A 141 -4.99 4.60 -19.86
C SER A 141 -3.71 3.81 -19.56
N ARG A 142 -3.83 2.54 -19.15
CA ARG A 142 -2.72 1.67 -18.75
C ARG A 142 -1.89 2.26 -17.60
N VAL A 143 -2.55 2.76 -16.57
CA VAL A 143 -1.93 3.33 -15.38
C VAL A 143 -2.20 2.49 -14.15
N ALA A 144 -1.22 2.40 -13.24
CA ALA A 144 -1.21 1.50 -12.08
C ALA A 144 -1.27 0.01 -12.49
N ASN A 145 -1.28 -0.90 -11.53
CA ASN A 145 -1.45 -2.35 -11.74
C ASN A 145 -2.15 -3.04 -10.56
N ALA A 146 -2.60 -2.24 -9.59
CA ALA A 146 -3.36 -2.68 -8.44
C ALA A 146 -4.35 -1.60 -7.99
N VAL A 147 -5.42 -2.01 -7.30
CA VAL A 147 -6.43 -1.14 -6.74
C VAL A 147 -6.63 -1.45 -5.25
N LEU A 148 -6.66 -0.39 -4.44
CA LEU A 148 -7.10 -0.49 -3.05
C LEU A 148 -8.63 -0.50 -3.01
N VAL A 149 -9.21 -1.49 -2.33
CA VAL A 149 -10.65 -1.71 -2.28
C VAL A 149 -11.15 -1.44 -0.87
N LYS A 150 -11.92 -0.38 -0.72
CA LYS A 150 -12.52 0.06 0.54
C LYS A 150 -14.04 -0.02 0.42
N MET A 151 -14.65 -1.08 0.99
CA MET A 151 -16.08 -1.34 0.87
C MET A 151 -16.94 -0.16 1.33
N ASN A 152 -16.55 0.50 2.42
CA ASN A 152 -17.28 1.65 2.95
C ASN A 152 -17.04 2.97 2.20
N GLN A 153 -16.09 3.01 1.24
CA GLN A 153 -15.85 4.16 0.38
C GLN A 153 -16.82 4.17 -0.81
N ILE A 154 -17.05 3.03 -1.42
CA ILE A 154 -18.05 2.87 -2.50
C ILE A 154 -19.46 2.73 -1.93
N GLY A 155 -19.62 2.04 -0.80
CA GLY A 155 -20.83 2.06 0.01
C GLY A 155 -21.66 0.78 -0.01
N THR A 156 -21.53 -0.08 -1.02
CA THR A 156 -22.25 -1.37 -1.10
C THR A 156 -21.31 -2.53 -1.40
N LEU A 157 -21.67 -3.73 -0.92
CA LEU A 157 -20.95 -4.95 -1.24
C LEU A 157 -21.01 -5.27 -2.74
N THR A 158 -22.16 -5.01 -3.37
CA THR A 158 -22.36 -5.28 -4.81
C THR A 158 -21.36 -4.47 -5.65
N GLU A 159 -21.26 -3.16 -5.43
CA GLU A 159 -20.33 -2.30 -6.14
C GLU A 159 -18.87 -2.65 -5.82
N THR A 160 -18.58 -3.04 -4.57
CA THR A 160 -17.27 -3.53 -4.16
C THR A 160 -16.87 -4.77 -4.98
N LEU A 161 -17.75 -5.76 -5.09
CA LEU A 161 -17.50 -6.96 -5.88
C LEU A 161 -17.38 -6.68 -7.38
N GLU A 162 -18.08 -5.66 -7.88
CA GLU A 162 -17.93 -5.20 -9.27
C GLU A 162 -16.52 -4.68 -9.52
N VAL A 163 -15.98 -3.83 -8.63
CA VAL A 163 -14.60 -3.33 -8.71
C VAL A 163 -13.58 -4.47 -8.66
N VAL A 164 -13.74 -5.41 -7.71
CA VAL A 164 -12.86 -6.58 -7.60
C VAL A 164 -12.90 -7.42 -8.87
N SER A 165 -14.09 -7.69 -9.41
CA SER A 165 -14.27 -8.44 -10.63
C SER A 165 -13.66 -7.73 -11.85
N LEU A 166 -13.89 -6.42 -11.97
CA LEU A 166 -13.30 -5.59 -13.04
C LEU A 166 -11.78 -5.62 -13.00
N ALA A 167 -11.18 -5.40 -11.82
CA ALA A 167 -9.75 -5.44 -11.62
C ALA A 167 -9.15 -6.78 -12.08
N LYS A 168 -9.69 -7.88 -11.59
CA LYS A 168 -9.20 -9.24 -11.91
C LYS A 168 -9.29 -9.57 -13.39
N ARG A 169 -10.40 -9.20 -14.07
CA ARG A 169 -10.55 -9.44 -15.52
C ARG A 169 -9.48 -8.72 -16.35
N HIS A 170 -8.92 -7.64 -15.83
CA HIS A 170 -7.91 -6.84 -16.52
C HIS A 170 -6.49 -6.98 -15.95
N GLY A 171 -6.26 -7.99 -15.09
CA GLY A 171 -4.95 -8.30 -14.54
C GLY A 171 -4.46 -7.34 -13.46
N TYR A 172 -5.36 -6.48 -12.92
CA TYR A 172 -5.06 -5.65 -11.75
C TYR A 172 -5.17 -6.48 -10.48
N ARG A 173 -4.23 -6.30 -9.56
CA ARG A 173 -4.33 -6.87 -8.22
C ARG A 173 -5.32 -6.08 -7.38
N THR A 174 -5.88 -6.75 -6.39
CA THR A 174 -6.81 -6.14 -5.44
C THR A 174 -6.24 -6.27 -4.03
N ILE A 175 -6.35 -5.19 -3.25
CA ILE A 175 -5.98 -5.16 -1.84
C ILE A 175 -7.22 -4.73 -1.09
N ILE A 176 -7.80 -5.62 -0.28
CA ILE A 176 -8.92 -5.25 0.58
C ILE A 176 -8.38 -4.44 1.74
N SER A 177 -8.97 -3.27 2.03
CA SER A 177 -8.38 -2.32 2.97
C SER A 177 -9.35 -1.86 4.04
N ALA A 178 -8.82 -1.78 5.25
CA ALA A 178 -9.36 -0.99 6.34
C ALA A 178 -9.22 0.52 6.06
N ARG A 179 -9.73 1.34 6.96
CA ARG A 179 -9.61 2.82 6.97
C ARG A 179 -8.77 3.26 8.17
N SER A 180 -8.35 4.56 8.17
CA SER A 180 -7.68 5.17 9.34
C SER A 180 -8.58 5.10 10.58
N GLY A 181 -9.81 5.59 10.50
CA GLY A 181 -10.85 5.33 11.50
C GLY A 181 -11.50 3.97 11.25
N GLU A 182 -11.42 3.07 12.21
CA GLU A 182 -11.95 1.71 12.14
C GLU A 182 -12.76 1.33 13.39
N THR A 183 -13.56 0.27 13.24
CA THR A 183 -14.26 -0.42 14.32
C THR A 183 -13.77 -1.87 14.43
N GLU A 184 -14.28 -2.63 15.38
CA GLU A 184 -13.99 -4.06 15.50
C GLU A 184 -14.76 -4.94 14.49
N ASP A 185 -15.55 -4.36 13.59
CA ASP A 185 -16.14 -5.08 12.45
C ASP A 185 -15.02 -5.77 11.65
N ASP A 186 -15.15 -7.07 11.43
CA ASP A 186 -14.12 -7.91 10.82
C ASP A 186 -14.49 -8.42 9.41
N SER A 187 -15.60 -7.93 8.85
CA SER A 187 -16.15 -8.36 7.55
C SER A 187 -15.17 -8.22 6.37
N ILE A 188 -14.22 -7.28 6.42
CA ILE A 188 -13.20 -7.14 5.38
C ILE A 188 -12.26 -8.34 5.31
N ALA A 189 -12.07 -9.09 6.39
CA ALA A 189 -11.30 -10.32 6.37
C ALA A 189 -12.04 -11.42 5.58
N ASP A 190 -13.34 -11.56 5.81
CA ASP A 190 -14.18 -12.46 5.00
C ASP A 190 -14.17 -12.06 3.53
N LEU A 191 -14.31 -10.75 3.24
CA LEU A 191 -14.26 -10.23 1.87
C LEU A 191 -12.93 -10.55 1.17
N ALA A 192 -11.81 -10.37 1.86
CA ALA A 192 -10.48 -10.65 1.30
C ALA A 192 -10.32 -12.13 0.92
N VAL A 193 -10.76 -13.04 1.79
CA VAL A 193 -10.69 -14.48 1.53
C VAL A 193 -11.72 -14.89 0.48
N ALA A 194 -12.97 -14.48 0.62
CA ALA A 194 -14.06 -14.87 -0.29
C ALA A 194 -13.82 -14.41 -1.74
N THR A 195 -13.21 -13.25 -1.91
CA THR A 195 -12.85 -12.75 -3.24
C THR A 195 -11.53 -13.32 -3.75
N GLY A 196 -10.73 -13.99 -2.91
CA GLY A 196 -9.36 -14.39 -3.28
C GLY A 196 -8.53 -13.18 -3.71
N ALA A 197 -8.60 -12.07 -2.95
CA ALA A 197 -7.83 -10.86 -3.24
C ALA A 197 -6.31 -11.08 -3.09
N GLY A 198 -5.92 -12.03 -2.23
CA GLY A 198 -4.52 -12.37 -1.96
C GLY A 198 -3.82 -11.36 -1.05
N GLN A 199 -4.41 -10.20 -0.82
CA GLN A 199 -3.83 -9.12 -0.03
C GLN A 199 -4.91 -8.43 0.83
N ILE A 200 -4.50 -8.01 2.03
CA ILE A 200 -5.31 -7.18 2.93
C ILE A 200 -4.44 -6.12 3.60
N LYS A 201 -4.92 -4.87 3.67
CA LYS A 201 -4.30 -3.75 4.40
C LYS A 201 -5.12 -3.48 5.65
N VAL A 202 -4.56 -3.74 6.83
CA VAL A 202 -5.31 -3.67 8.11
C VAL A 202 -4.75 -2.60 9.05
N GLY A 203 -3.44 -2.52 9.17
CA GLY A 203 -2.72 -1.73 10.15
C GLY A 203 -1.87 -2.60 11.08
N ALA A 204 -1.28 -1.99 12.11
CA ALA A 204 -0.40 -2.68 13.04
C ALA A 204 -1.18 -3.54 14.05
N VAL A 205 -0.50 -4.52 14.64
CA VAL A 205 -1.06 -5.47 15.63
C VAL A 205 -1.09 -4.87 17.06
N THR A 206 -1.52 -3.62 17.18
CA THR A 206 -1.49 -2.89 18.47
C THR A 206 -2.84 -2.37 18.93
N CYS A 207 -3.84 -2.30 18.06
CA CYS A 207 -5.16 -1.76 18.35
C CYS A 207 -6.24 -2.84 18.16
N SER A 208 -7.29 -2.84 18.99
CA SER A 208 -8.30 -3.89 18.98
C SER A 208 -9.05 -3.98 17.65
N GLU A 209 -9.38 -2.84 17.06
CA GLU A 209 -10.05 -2.72 15.76
C GLU A 209 -9.21 -3.30 14.60
N ARG A 210 -7.89 -3.34 14.75
CA ARG A 210 -6.97 -4.01 13.78
C ARG A 210 -6.87 -5.50 14.09
N MET A 211 -6.70 -5.83 15.38
CA MET A 211 -6.60 -7.23 15.82
C MET A 211 -7.86 -8.04 15.50
N ALA A 212 -9.04 -7.43 15.49
CA ALA A 212 -10.28 -8.11 15.12
C ALA A 212 -10.17 -8.78 13.74
N LYS A 213 -9.64 -8.06 12.73
CA LYS A 213 -9.44 -8.56 11.36
C LYS A 213 -8.43 -9.70 11.30
N TYR A 214 -7.29 -9.57 11.98
CA TYR A 214 -6.29 -10.64 12.06
C TYR A 214 -6.85 -11.88 12.75
N ASN A 215 -7.56 -11.71 13.85
CA ASN A 215 -8.22 -12.81 14.56
C ASN A 215 -9.31 -13.48 13.69
N ARG A 216 -10.02 -12.70 12.85
CA ARG A 216 -10.98 -13.28 11.92
C ARG A 216 -10.29 -14.13 10.84
N LEU A 217 -9.16 -13.67 10.29
CA LEU A 217 -8.36 -14.47 9.35
C LEU A 217 -7.92 -15.80 9.96
N LEU A 218 -7.45 -15.79 11.22
CA LEU A 218 -7.09 -17.03 11.94
C LEU A 218 -8.29 -17.97 12.11
N ARG A 219 -9.47 -17.43 12.42
CA ARG A 219 -10.70 -18.23 12.50
C ARG A 219 -11.09 -18.83 11.14
N ILE A 220 -11.01 -18.04 10.07
CA ILE A 220 -11.28 -18.52 8.70
C ILE A 220 -10.30 -19.64 8.32
N GLU A 221 -9.00 -19.47 8.64
CA GLU A 221 -7.99 -20.52 8.41
C GLU A 221 -8.34 -21.82 9.14
N ALA A 222 -8.74 -21.73 10.41
CA ALA A 222 -9.18 -22.88 11.18
C ALA A 222 -10.46 -23.56 10.60
N GLU A 223 -11.43 -22.77 10.13
CA GLU A 223 -12.66 -23.25 9.49
C GLU A 223 -12.38 -23.95 8.14
N LEU A 224 -11.43 -23.44 7.36
CA LEU A 224 -11.03 -24.03 6.09
C LEU A 224 -10.15 -25.27 6.25
N GLY A 225 -9.38 -25.34 7.35
CA GLY A 225 -8.45 -26.45 7.62
C GLY A 225 -7.47 -26.66 6.46
N PRO A 226 -7.32 -27.90 5.94
CA PRO A 226 -6.37 -28.19 4.85
C PRO A 226 -6.66 -27.48 3.52
N ARG A 227 -7.80 -26.82 3.38
CA ARG A 227 -8.17 -26.01 2.19
C ARG A 227 -7.68 -24.57 2.28
N ALA A 228 -7.20 -24.14 3.44
CA ALA A 228 -6.62 -22.83 3.61
C ALA A 228 -5.35 -22.68 2.78
N LEU A 229 -5.29 -21.64 1.96
CA LEU A 229 -4.14 -21.31 1.14
C LEU A 229 -3.65 -19.91 1.48
N TYR A 230 -2.37 -19.79 1.79
CA TYR A 230 -1.70 -18.50 1.95
C TYR A 230 -0.81 -18.27 0.75
N CYS A 231 -1.14 -17.26 -0.07
CA CYS A 231 -0.41 -16.97 -1.30
C CYS A 231 1.00 -16.43 -1.05
N GLY A 232 1.25 -15.81 0.12
CA GLY A 232 2.57 -15.29 0.48
C GLY A 232 3.17 -14.41 -0.61
N ALA A 233 4.43 -14.62 -0.92
CA ALA A 233 5.17 -13.87 -1.93
C ALA A 233 4.71 -14.14 -3.37
N GLU A 234 3.94 -15.21 -3.63
CA GLU A 234 3.47 -15.53 -4.99
C GLU A 234 2.58 -14.43 -5.59
N VAL A 235 1.87 -13.69 -4.74
CA VAL A 235 1.10 -12.52 -5.19
C VAL A 235 1.98 -11.52 -5.95
N PHE A 236 3.27 -11.49 -5.66
CA PHE A 236 4.25 -10.56 -6.22
C PHE A 236 5.20 -11.19 -7.24
N ALA A 237 4.98 -12.45 -7.62
CA ALA A 237 5.90 -13.21 -8.48
C ALA A 237 6.23 -12.54 -9.83
N ASN A 238 5.36 -11.66 -10.32
CA ASN A 238 5.56 -10.94 -11.58
C ASN A 238 6.44 -9.68 -11.44
N PHE A 239 6.85 -9.31 -10.23
CA PHE A 239 7.70 -8.15 -10.02
C PHE A 239 9.16 -8.54 -9.88
N LEU A 240 10.03 -7.88 -10.64
CA LEU A 240 11.46 -8.20 -10.72
C LEU A 240 12.23 -7.94 -9.41
N SER A 241 11.66 -7.16 -8.48
CA SER A 241 12.27 -6.86 -7.19
C SER A 241 12.19 -7.99 -6.17
N PHE A 242 11.50 -9.09 -6.50
CA PHE A 242 11.29 -10.26 -5.63
C PHE A 242 12.00 -11.53 -6.12
N ARG A 243 13.05 -11.39 -6.92
CA ARG A 243 13.88 -12.52 -7.37
C ARG A 243 15.25 -12.50 -6.73
#